data_291be32d8d76b9b9740fb11bf27b27a0
#
_entry.id   291be32d8d76b9b9740fb11bf27b27a0
#
_cell.length_a   1.000
_cell.length_b   1.000
_cell.length_c   1.000
_cell.angle_alpha   90.00
_cell.angle_beta   90.00
_cell.angle_gamma   90.00
#
_symmetry.space_group_name_H-M   'P 1'
#
loop_
_entity.id
_entity.type
_entity.pdbx_description
1 polymer ?
#
loop_
_entity_poly.entity_id
_entity_poly.type
_entity_poly.pdbx_seq_one_letter_code
_entity_poly.pdbx_strand_id
1 'polypeptide(L)'
;MVFTPSPMLLKLLYTRGSLHNLPQNTGVAFSIKNRLDTVSVTGFKQVQIGDVVIPAERVQVDLGNGERRPATDLGPGDHALELPVGRSLMFVLDTPALAEGIHAVQVWFSTDAFGDLHVEVEDAIVRAASQKPRIPRSDEDDYSDAAIAARQRFAEQFAGQE
;
A
#
# COMPACT_ATOMS: atom_id res chain seq x y z
N MET A 1 5.54 -13.39 -24.02
CA MET A 1 5.94 -12.05 -23.69
C MET A 1 5.18 -11.54 -22.49
N VAL A 2 5.87 -10.95 -21.59
CA VAL A 2 5.23 -10.48 -20.38
C VAL A 2 4.77 -9.04 -20.55
N PHE A 3 3.53 -8.77 -20.23
CA PHE A 3 3.02 -7.42 -20.27
C PHE A 3 3.54 -6.68 -19.05
N THR A 4 4.11 -5.52 -19.26
CA THR A 4 4.57 -4.69 -18.16
C THR A 4 3.68 -3.47 -18.08
N PRO A 5 2.95 -3.30 -16.99
CA PRO A 5 2.09 -2.12 -16.86
C PRO A 5 2.91 -0.85 -16.88
N SER A 6 2.31 0.21 -17.41
CA SER A 6 2.99 1.50 -17.43
C SER A 6 3.14 2.04 -16.02
N PRO A 7 4.06 2.95 -15.79
CA PRO A 7 4.18 3.55 -14.45
C PRO A 7 2.88 4.17 -13.96
N MET A 8 2.10 4.73 -14.86
CA MET A 8 0.84 5.33 -14.46
C MET A 8 -0.13 4.27 -13.96
N LEU A 9 -0.18 3.11 -14.61
CA LEU A 9 -1.04 2.04 -14.14
C LEU A 9 -0.53 1.47 -12.81
N LEU A 10 0.78 1.39 -12.65
CA LEU A 10 1.33 0.85 -11.42
C LEU A 10 0.97 1.71 -10.22
N LYS A 11 0.82 3.01 -10.42
CA LYS A 11 0.43 3.87 -9.30
C LYS A 11 -0.96 3.54 -8.79
N LEU A 12 -1.78 2.92 -9.61
CA LEU A 12 -3.12 2.55 -9.18
C LEU A 12 -3.11 1.43 -8.16
N LEU A 13 -2.00 0.72 -8.03
CA LEU A 13 -1.91 -0.32 -7.02
C LEU A 13 -1.78 0.26 -5.61
N TYR A 14 -1.25 1.44 -5.50
CA TYR A 14 -1.03 2.04 -4.18
C TYR A 14 -2.32 2.71 -3.70
N THR A 15 -2.69 2.45 -2.46
CA THR A 15 -3.85 3.07 -1.86
C THR A 15 -3.43 4.42 -1.29
N ARG A 16 -3.85 5.47 -1.97
CA ARG A 16 -3.44 6.82 -1.60
C ARG A 16 -4.01 7.18 -0.24
N GLY A 17 -3.21 7.78 0.59
CA GLY A 17 -3.62 8.14 1.93
C GLY A 17 -3.42 7.03 2.94
N SER A 18 -2.86 5.90 2.53
CA SER A 18 -2.69 4.79 3.45
C SER A 18 -1.38 4.85 4.24
N LEU A 19 -0.44 5.70 3.86
CA LEU A 19 0.83 5.78 4.56
C LEU A 19 0.61 6.35 5.95
N HIS A 20 1.03 5.64 6.97
CA HIS A 20 0.82 6.11 8.33
C HIS A 20 1.85 5.50 9.27
N ASN A 21 2.10 6.18 10.36
CA ASN A 21 2.93 5.66 11.42
C ASN A 21 2.09 4.74 12.28
N LEU A 22 2.67 3.64 12.71
CA LEU A 22 1.97 2.72 13.57
C LEU A 22 1.92 3.25 15.00
N PRO A 23 1.02 2.75 15.83
CA PRO A 23 0.89 3.23 17.21
C PRO A 23 2.22 3.15 17.94
N GLN A 24 2.47 4.14 18.76
CA GLN A 24 3.69 4.21 19.58
C GLN A 24 4.94 4.24 18.72
N ASN A 25 4.79 4.67 17.48
CA ASN A 25 5.92 4.82 16.57
C ASN A 25 6.70 3.50 16.39
N THR A 26 5.95 2.40 16.33
CA THR A 26 6.59 1.10 16.22
C THR A 26 6.91 0.72 14.79
N GLY A 27 6.58 1.57 13.84
CA GLY A 27 6.86 1.31 12.44
C GLY A 27 5.98 2.16 11.56
N VAL A 28 5.98 1.84 10.29
CA VAL A 28 5.22 2.57 9.27
C VAL A 28 4.48 1.55 8.42
N ALA A 29 3.31 1.91 7.95
CA ALA A 29 2.55 0.99 7.11
C ALA A 29 1.89 1.72 5.95
N PHE A 30 1.62 0.98 4.90
CA PHE A 30 0.82 1.47 3.79
C PHE A 30 0.15 0.28 3.10
N SER A 31 -0.81 0.56 2.23
CA SER A 31 -1.58 -0.51 1.60
C SER A 31 -1.48 -0.48 0.09
N ILE A 32 -1.55 -1.66 -0.49
CA ILE A 32 -1.64 -1.84 -1.93
C ILE A 32 -2.89 -2.65 -2.19
N LYS A 33 -3.64 -2.26 -3.20
CA LYS A 33 -4.82 -3.01 -3.62
C LYS A 33 -4.64 -3.37 -5.08
N ASN A 34 -4.88 -4.62 -5.40
CA ASN A 34 -4.72 -5.07 -6.78
C ASN A 34 -5.89 -4.59 -7.61
N ARG A 35 -5.63 -3.62 -8.46
CA ARG A 35 -6.65 -3.06 -9.35
C ARG A 35 -6.37 -3.37 -10.81
N LEU A 36 -5.42 -4.26 -11.08
CA LEU A 36 -5.03 -4.56 -12.46
C LEU A 36 -5.57 -5.90 -12.91
N ASP A 37 -5.01 -6.97 -12.43
CA ASP A 37 -5.39 -8.29 -12.86
C ASP A 37 -4.92 -9.27 -11.79
N THR A 38 -5.56 -10.42 -11.73
CA THR A 38 -5.16 -11.43 -10.76
C THR A 38 -3.74 -11.88 -11.01
N VAL A 39 -2.91 -11.81 -9.99
CA VAL A 39 -1.51 -12.20 -10.10
C VAL A 39 -1.09 -12.89 -8.81
N SER A 40 0.07 -13.49 -8.83
CA SER A 40 0.71 -13.97 -7.62
C SER A 40 2.00 -13.17 -7.43
N VAL A 41 2.23 -12.75 -6.21
CA VAL A 41 3.46 -12.04 -5.87
C VAL A 41 4.50 -13.10 -5.57
N THR A 42 5.56 -13.12 -6.38
CA THR A 42 6.56 -14.17 -6.30
C THR A 42 7.86 -13.70 -5.69
N GLY A 43 7.92 -12.48 -5.22
CA GLY A 43 9.11 -11.99 -4.57
C GLY A 43 8.93 -10.56 -4.12
N PHE A 44 9.73 -10.16 -3.16
CA PHE A 44 9.69 -8.80 -2.65
C PHE A 44 11.13 -8.34 -2.46
N LYS A 45 11.43 -7.18 -2.94
CA LYS A 45 12.81 -6.72 -2.86
C LYS A 45 13.02 -5.70 -1.76
N GLN A 46 12.31 -4.59 -1.84
CA GLN A 46 12.50 -3.53 -0.85
C GLN A 46 11.45 -2.45 -1.02
N VAL A 47 11.39 -1.58 -0.02
CA VAL A 47 10.62 -0.35 -0.05
C VAL A 47 11.61 0.78 0.19
N GLN A 48 11.40 1.90 -0.45
CA GLN A 48 12.20 3.09 -0.16
C GLN A 48 11.25 4.23 0.12
N ILE A 49 11.48 4.92 1.23
CA ILE A 49 10.67 6.10 1.58
C ILE A 49 11.64 7.24 1.73
N GLY A 50 11.55 8.22 0.82
CA GLY A 50 12.52 9.29 0.78
C GLY A 50 13.89 8.70 0.49
N ASP A 51 14.83 8.91 1.40
CA ASP A 51 16.17 8.39 1.24
C ASP A 51 16.41 7.10 2.01
N VAL A 52 15.39 6.59 2.68
CA VAL A 52 15.55 5.42 3.54
C VAL A 52 15.14 4.17 2.81
N VAL A 53 16.04 3.21 2.69
CA VAL A 53 15.77 1.95 2.04
C VAL A 53 15.45 0.92 3.13
N ILE A 54 14.33 0.24 2.96
CA ILE A 54 13.88 -0.76 3.92
C ILE A 54 13.89 -2.09 3.19
N PRO A 55 14.87 -2.96 3.50
CA PRO A 55 14.97 -4.22 2.78
C PRO A 55 13.86 -5.18 3.18
N ALA A 56 13.69 -6.23 2.40
CA ALA A 56 12.61 -7.19 2.63
C ALA A 56 12.67 -7.78 4.03
N GLU A 57 13.84 -7.90 4.60
CA GLU A 57 13.99 -8.47 5.95
C GLU A 57 13.30 -7.63 7.02
N ARG A 58 13.01 -6.38 6.69
CA ARG A 58 12.36 -5.49 7.64
C ARG A 58 10.93 -5.15 7.21
N VAL A 59 10.37 -5.95 6.34
CA VAL A 59 9.03 -5.73 5.83
C VAL A 59 8.19 -6.96 6.11
N GLN A 60 6.97 -6.74 6.58
CA GLN A 60 6.00 -7.80 6.74
C GLN A 60 4.78 -7.48 5.91
N VAL A 61 4.11 -8.52 5.45
CA VAL A 61 2.91 -8.38 4.66
C VAL A 61 1.74 -8.84 5.52
N ASP A 62 0.78 -7.95 5.74
CA ASP A 62 -0.42 -8.26 6.49
C ASP A 62 -1.52 -8.59 5.49
N LEU A 63 -2.06 -9.78 5.61
CA LEU A 63 -3.02 -10.28 4.65
C LEU A 63 -4.45 -9.86 4.95
N GLY A 64 -4.64 -9.12 6.02
CA GLY A 64 -5.96 -8.61 6.35
C GLY A 64 -6.81 -9.53 7.20
N ASN A 65 -6.29 -10.72 7.51
CA ASN A 65 -7.03 -11.68 8.32
C ASN A 65 -6.33 -11.94 9.65
N GLY A 66 -5.46 -11.05 10.05
CA GLY A 66 -4.69 -11.22 11.28
C GLY A 66 -3.38 -11.93 11.07
N GLU A 67 -3.14 -12.42 9.86
CA GLU A 67 -1.90 -13.10 9.55
C GLU A 67 -0.89 -12.16 8.96
N ARG A 68 0.34 -12.31 9.35
CA ARG A 68 1.44 -11.56 8.75
C ARG A 68 2.50 -12.53 8.30
N ARG A 69 3.11 -12.23 7.18
CA ARG A 69 4.21 -13.03 6.65
C ARG A 69 5.39 -12.12 6.43
N PRO A 70 6.60 -12.56 6.77
CA PRO A 70 7.77 -11.77 6.38
C PRO A 70 7.82 -11.65 4.87
N ALA A 71 8.20 -10.49 4.38
CA ALA A 71 8.29 -10.32 2.93
C ALA A 71 9.31 -11.27 2.32
N THR A 72 10.30 -11.67 3.10
CA THR A 72 11.31 -12.60 2.62
C THR A 72 10.76 -14.01 2.38
N ASP A 73 9.56 -14.29 2.87
CA ASP A 73 8.96 -15.59 2.61
C ASP A 73 8.34 -15.66 1.22
N LEU A 74 8.19 -14.56 0.55
CA LEU A 74 7.55 -14.56 -0.76
C LEU A 74 8.53 -15.08 -1.81
N GLY A 75 8.09 -16.00 -2.60
CA GLY A 75 8.90 -16.58 -3.64
C GLY A 75 8.02 -17.29 -4.64
N PRO A 76 8.61 -17.93 -5.64
CA PRO A 76 7.82 -18.61 -6.66
C PRO A 76 7.22 -19.91 -6.11
N GLY A 77 6.26 -20.43 -6.83
CA GLY A 77 5.63 -21.69 -6.48
C GLY A 77 4.81 -21.58 -5.22
N ASP A 78 5.04 -22.48 -4.30
CA ASP A 78 4.24 -22.51 -3.07
C ASP A 78 4.46 -21.32 -2.18
N HIS A 79 5.50 -20.56 -2.43
CA HIS A 79 5.78 -19.38 -1.63
C HIS A 79 5.17 -18.12 -2.22
N ALA A 80 4.47 -18.21 -3.33
CA ALA A 80 3.86 -17.05 -3.94
C ALA A 80 2.61 -16.67 -3.17
N LEU A 81 2.32 -15.38 -3.15
CA LEU A 81 1.14 -14.88 -2.50
C LEU A 81 0.11 -14.53 -3.57
N GLU A 82 -0.99 -15.25 -3.56
CA GLU A 82 -2.04 -15.02 -4.51
C GLU A 82 -2.72 -13.70 -4.24
N LEU A 83 -2.89 -12.91 -5.29
CA LEU A 83 -3.46 -11.59 -5.13
C LEU A 83 -4.54 -11.37 -6.20
N PRO A 84 -5.76 -11.77 -5.90
CA PRO A 84 -6.86 -11.57 -6.85
C PRO A 84 -7.18 -10.09 -6.99
N VAL A 85 -7.81 -9.74 -8.08
CA VAL A 85 -8.26 -8.37 -8.29
C VAL A 85 -9.16 -7.98 -7.12
N GLY A 86 -8.89 -6.80 -6.58
CA GLY A 86 -9.67 -6.29 -5.46
C GLY A 86 -9.09 -6.60 -4.11
N ARG A 87 -8.11 -7.50 -4.04
CA ARG A 87 -7.51 -7.84 -2.76
C ARG A 87 -6.51 -6.79 -2.33
N SER A 88 -6.55 -6.44 -1.06
CA SER A 88 -5.62 -5.47 -0.49
C SER A 88 -4.62 -6.16 0.40
N LEU A 89 -3.41 -5.62 0.44
CA LEU A 89 -2.37 -6.05 1.35
C LEU A 89 -1.83 -4.83 2.06
N MET A 90 -1.46 -4.97 3.32
CA MET A 90 -0.80 -3.90 4.03
C MET A 90 0.65 -4.30 4.24
N PHE A 91 1.55 -3.41 3.92
CA PHE A 91 2.96 -3.64 4.17
C PHE A 91 3.33 -2.92 5.46
N VAL A 92 3.95 -3.65 6.37
CA VAL A 92 4.35 -3.13 7.66
C VAL A 92 5.87 -3.06 7.66
N LEU A 93 6.38 -1.85 7.86
CA LEU A 93 7.81 -1.58 7.73
C LEU A 93 8.43 -1.35 9.09
N ASP A 94 9.52 -2.04 9.36
CA ASP A 94 10.27 -1.85 10.60
C ASP A 94 11.24 -0.70 10.36
N THR A 95 10.79 0.49 10.63
CA THR A 95 11.56 1.70 10.41
C THR A 95 11.06 2.76 11.38
N PRO A 96 11.87 3.75 11.70
CA PRO A 96 11.41 4.82 12.58
C PRO A 96 10.22 5.56 11.98
N ALA A 97 9.44 6.19 12.83
CA ALA A 97 8.29 6.95 12.41
C ALA A 97 8.70 8.06 11.45
N LEU A 98 7.84 8.36 10.52
CA LEU A 98 8.08 9.40 9.55
C LEU A 98 7.54 10.73 10.06
N ALA A 99 8.17 11.80 9.63
CA ALA A 99 7.71 13.14 9.98
C ALA A 99 6.46 13.47 9.18
N GLU A 100 5.72 14.45 9.67
CA GLU A 100 4.59 14.95 8.91
C GLU A 100 5.08 15.48 7.58
N GLY A 101 4.26 15.37 6.56
CA GLY A 101 4.58 15.92 5.26
C GLY A 101 4.55 14.86 4.18
N ILE A 102 4.97 15.24 3.01
CA ILE A 102 4.90 14.40 1.83
C ILE A 102 6.17 13.57 1.73
N HIS A 103 6.00 12.29 1.44
CA HIS A 103 7.11 11.38 1.29
C HIS A 103 6.98 10.62 -0.01
N ALA A 104 8.09 10.41 -0.68
CA ALA A 104 8.13 9.57 -1.87
C ALA A 104 8.17 8.12 -1.40
N VAL A 105 7.30 7.29 -1.94
CA VAL A 105 7.23 5.88 -1.59
C VAL A 105 7.50 5.06 -2.83
N GLN A 106 8.45 4.15 -2.74
CA GLN A 106 8.78 3.28 -3.85
C GLN A 106 8.77 1.85 -3.36
N VAL A 107 8.20 0.96 -4.14
CA VAL A 107 8.10 -0.45 -3.79
C VAL A 107 8.55 -1.28 -4.96
N TRP A 108 9.42 -2.25 -4.72
CA TRP A 108 9.89 -3.17 -5.75
C TRP A 108 9.50 -4.58 -5.37
N PHE A 109 8.77 -5.24 -6.24
CA PHE A 109 8.35 -6.62 -6.00
C PHE A 109 8.19 -7.33 -7.35
N SER A 110 8.04 -8.65 -7.30
CA SER A 110 7.94 -9.46 -8.50
C SER A 110 6.60 -10.18 -8.53
N THR A 111 6.10 -10.38 -9.74
CA THR A 111 4.85 -11.11 -9.93
C THR A 111 5.05 -12.14 -11.02
N ASP A 112 4.16 -13.13 -11.04
CA ASP A 112 4.24 -14.16 -12.06
C ASP A 112 3.74 -13.65 -13.42
N ALA A 113 2.74 -12.77 -13.41
CA ALA A 113 2.14 -12.32 -14.66
C ALA A 113 2.88 -11.15 -15.28
N PHE A 114 3.40 -10.25 -14.47
CA PHE A 114 4.00 -9.03 -14.97
C PHE A 114 5.50 -8.92 -14.74
N GLY A 115 6.10 -9.89 -14.07
CA GLY A 115 7.53 -9.83 -13.76
C GLY A 115 7.81 -8.85 -12.65
N ASP A 116 8.97 -8.23 -12.70
CA ASP A 116 9.39 -7.28 -11.68
C ASP A 116 8.66 -5.97 -11.86
N LEU A 117 8.12 -5.46 -10.78
CA LEU A 117 7.36 -4.21 -10.81
C LEU A 117 7.96 -3.20 -9.86
N HIS A 118 7.84 -1.94 -10.23
CA HIS A 118 8.32 -0.83 -9.41
C HIS A 118 7.20 0.20 -9.34
N VAL A 119 6.66 0.39 -8.15
CA VAL A 119 5.60 1.35 -7.91
C VAL A 119 6.22 2.57 -7.25
N GLU A 120 5.94 3.74 -7.79
CA GLU A 120 6.49 4.97 -7.26
C GLU A 120 5.37 5.98 -7.10
N VAL A 121 5.13 6.47 -5.90
CA VAL A 121 4.07 7.42 -5.62
C VAL A 121 4.54 8.39 -4.54
N GLU A 122 3.73 9.40 -4.28
CA GLU A 122 3.93 10.29 -3.15
C GLU A 122 2.72 10.18 -2.25
N ASP A 123 2.93 10.18 -0.97
CA ASP A 123 1.85 10.15 -0.01
C ASP A 123 2.27 10.96 1.21
N ALA A 124 1.33 11.34 2.04
CA ALA A 124 1.59 12.23 3.14
C ALA A 124 1.32 11.59 4.48
N ILE A 125 2.16 11.93 5.43
CA ILE A 125 1.91 11.61 6.82
C ILE A 125 1.20 12.82 7.43
N VAL A 126 0.05 12.56 8.03
CA VAL A 126 -0.73 13.61 8.63
C VAL A 126 -0.64 13.44 10.14
N ARG A 127 -0.69 14.55 10.84
CA ARG A 127 -0.56 14.54 12.29
C ARG A 127 -1.65 13.70 12.91
N ALA A 128 -1.26 12.71 13.67
CA ALA A 128 -2.23 11.81 14.26
C ALA A 128 -3.11 12.50 15.27
N ALA A 129 -2.58 13.49 15.95
CA ALA A 129 -3.36 14.15 16.97
C ALA A 129 -4.51 14.94 16.40
N SER A 130 -4.40 15.36 15.16
CA SER A 130 -5.43 16.20 14.59
C SER A 130 -6.48 15.40 13.86
N GLN A 131 -6.39 14.09 13.89
CA GLN A 131 -7.39 13.32 13.21
C GLN A 131 -7.43 11.94 13.74
N LYS A 132 -8.57 11.34 13.63
CA LYS A 132 -8.69 10.01 14.04
C LYS A 132 -8.16 9.12 13.03
N PRO A 133 -7.69 8.00 13.42
CA PRO A 133 -7.28 7.00 12.48
C PRO A 133 -8.42 6.70 11.57
N ARG A 134 -8.17 6.70 10.29
CA ARG A 134 -9.18 6.45 9.43
C ARG A 134 -8.89 5.21 8.78
N ILE A 135 -9.67 4.24 8.95
CA ILE A 135 -9.51 2.98 8.29
C ILE A 135 -10.37 3.01 7.08
N PRO A 136 -9.79 3.01 5.90
CA PRO A 136 -10.59 3.06 4.69
C PRO A 136 -11.39 1.79 4.59
N ARG A 137 -12.64 1.89 4.33
CA ARG A 137 -13.43 0.74 4.06
C ARG A 137 -13.20 0.33 2.63
N SER A 138 -13.31 -0.94 2.36
CA SER A 138 -13.01 -1.41 1.04
C SER A 138 -13.89 -0.77 -0.01
N ASP A 139 -15.08 -0.38 0.36
CA ASP A 139 -15.92 0.28 -0.59
C ASP A 139 -15.54 1.71 -0.78
N GLU A 140 -14.76 2.28 0.11
CA GLU A 140 -14.36 3.64 -0.03
C GLU A 140 -13.19 3.81 -0.91
N ASP A 141 -12.26 2.93 -0.78
CA ASP A 141 -11.07 3.17 -1.51
C ASP A 141 -11.17 2.63 -2.87
N ASP A 142 -12.33 2.18 -3.16
CA ASP A 142 -12.36 1.67 -4.38
C ASP A 142 -12.49 2.71 -5.36
N TYR A 143 -12.66 3.84 -5.03
CA TYR A 143 -12.86 4.58 -5.92
C TYR A 143 -12.05 5.20 -6.43
N SER A 144 -11.32 5.00 -6.05
CA SER A 144 -10.77 5.64 -6.95
C SER A 144 -11.02 7.03 -6.83
N ASP A 145 -10.66 7.80 -7.81
CA ASP A 145 -10.80 9.20 -7.73
C ASP A 145 -12.22 9.60 -7.57
N ALA A 146 -13.09 8.88 -8.22
CA ALA A 146 -14.48 9.21 -8.13
C ALA A 146 -14.97 9.01 -6.74
N ALA A 147 -14.55 7.94 -6.15
CA ALA A 147 -15.01 7.68 -4.84
C ALA A 147 -14.36 8.55 -3.84
N ILE A 148 -13.13 8.88 -4.09
CA ILE A 148 -12.48 9.80 -3.21
C ILE A 148 -13.21 11.12 -3.26
N ALA A 149 -13.54 11.57 -4.43
CA ALA A 149 -14.26 12.80 -4.56
C ALA A 149 -15.62 12.71 -3.90
N ALA A 150 -16.27 11.60 -4.08
CA ALA A 150 -17.57 11.43 -3.47
C ALA A 150 -17.48 11.47 -1.97
N ARG A 151 -16.43 10.87 -1.43
CA ARG A 151 -16.29 10.87 -0.02
C ARG A 151 -15.95 12.21 0.50
N GLN A 152 -15.22 12.98 -0.25
CA GLN A 152 -14.92 14.32 0.16
C GLN A 152 -16.17 15.15 0.24
N ARG A 153 -17.00 15.02 -0.75
CA ARG A 153 -18.23 15.75 -0.71
C ARG A 153 -19.04 15.30 0.46
N PHE A 154 -19.03 14.02 0.69
CA PHE A 154 -19.76 13.50 1.74
C PHE A 154 -19.25 14.01 3.02
N ALA A 155 -17.97 14.05 3.19
CA ALA A 155 -17.43 14.58 4.40
C ALA A 155 -17.80 16.02 4.59
N GLU A 156 -17.88 16.75 3.51
CA GLU A 156 -18.29 18.08 3.62
C GLU A 156 -19.72 18.19 3.96
N GLN A 157 -20.47 17.30 3.45
CA GLN A 157 -21.78 17.34 3.74
C GLN A 157 -22.05 16.82 4.97
N PHE A 158 -21.41 15.97 5.35
CA PHE A 158 -21.57 15.39 6.40
C PHE A 158 -21.07 15.86 7.23
N ALA A 159 -20.23 16.34 6.86
CA ALA A 159 -19.91 17.26 7.21
C ALA A 159 -21.01 17.86 6.89
N GLY A 160 -21.47 17.79 6.80
CA GLY A 160 -22.23 17.86 6.41
C GLY A 160 -22.82 16.97 6.10
N GLN A 161 -22.79 16.43 6.30
CA GLN A 161 -23.01 15.69 5.95
C GLN A 161 -22.81 14.95 5.79
N GLU A 162 -22.64 14.95 6.13
CA GLU A 162 -22.44 14.36 5.64
C GLU A 162 -22.51 14.00 5.66
#